data_6ec904d930c8eb441c5c2c2606805c3d
#
_entry.id   6ec904d930c8eb441c5c2c2606805c3d
#
_cell.length_a   1.000
_cell.length_b   1.000
_cell.length_c   1.000
_cell.angle_alpha   90.00
_cell.angle_beta   90.00
_cell.angle_gamma   90.00
#
_symmetry.space_group_name_H-M   'P 1'
#
loop_
_entity.id
_entity.type
_entity.pdbx_description
1 polymer ?
#
loop_
_entity_poly.entity_id
_entity_poly.type
_entity_poly.pdbx_seq_one_letter_code
_entity_poly.pdbx_strand_id
1 'polypeptide(L)'
;MRGRATREAVLPGEPIAFEVSPAPGSTDADVVWSGGGVPATGAGRRFTTSFSVGGSHAVVATCGGSTIRFPVTVCPLDEWLVRAKEFYGPSIDLSTVKIGTSKAVLGGPGTAWTCNTVIRFKRPKRAEDLPRESTLIHELAHVWEHQSGQAQLVSGFLEQIGRLFGRDPYDFGGPAGLRSARTLRQFTKEGQAQIVTELWRSLNGSTADRKGIPFSTPGYLQDLRRLVDEARIGVEAGPPRTLASTLDSAVARVVNAVLG
;
A
#
# COMPACT_ATOMS: atom_id res chain seq x y z
N MET A 1 3.34 32.44 -18.17
CA MET A 1 3.54 30.97 -18.26
C MET A 1 2.37 30.25 -17.59
N ARG A 2 1.91 29.12 -18.13
CA ARG A 2 0.90 28.20 -17.51
C ARG A 2 1.47 26.80 -17.51
N GLY A 3 1.08 25.96 -16.54
CA GLY A 3 1.63 24.60 -16.47
C GLY A 3 0.72 23.62 -15.76
N ARG A 4 1.00 22.34 -15.95
CA ARG A 4 0.31 21.21 -15.28
C ARG A 4 1.29 20.09 -14.97
N ALA A 5 1.02 19.36 -13.90
CA ALA A 5 1.61 18.05 -13.61
C ALA A 5 0.63 16.95 -13.98
N THR A 6 1.13 15.77 -14.35
CA THR A 6 0.27 14.60 -14.58
C THR A 6 -0.33 14.08 -13.28
N ARG A 7 0.36 14.29 -12.17
CA ARG A 7 -0.02 13.90 -10.80
C ARG A 7 0.63 14.87 -9.81
N GLU A 8 0.10 14.93 -8.61
CA GLU A 8 0.67 15.68 -7.48
C GLU A 8 1.23 14.75 -6.40
N ALA A 9 0.98 13.43 -6.53
CA ALA A 9 1.44 12.43 -5.60
C ALA A 9 1.90 11.14 -6.30
N VAL A 10 2.94 10.51 -5.77
CA VAL A 10 3.58 9.31 -6.32
C VAL A 10 4.15 8.41 -5.22
N LEU A 11 4.41 7.14 -5.55
CA LEU A 11 5.30 6.30 -4.75
C LEU A 11 6.77 6.61 -5.09
N PRO A 12 7.73 6.26 -4.19
CA PRO A 12 9.16 6.41 -4.49
C PRO A 12 9.54 5.72 -5.82
N GLY A 13 10.38 6.39 -6.60
CA GLY A 13 10.87 5.89 -7.88
C GLY A 13 9.90 6.00 -9.06
N GLU A 14 8.62 6.29 -8.84
CA GLU A 14 7.67 6.47 -9.94
C GLU A 14 7.92 7.76 -10.72
N PRO A 15 7.89 7.72 -12.07
CA PRO A 15 8.04 8.91 -12.88
C PRO A 15 6.81 9.81 -12.81
N ILE A 16 7.04 11.11 -12.78
CA ILE A 16 6.02 12.16 -12.86
C ILE A 16 6.39 13.13 -13.97
N ALA A 17 5.44 13.44 -14.84
CA ALA A 17 5.64 14.33 -15.98
C ALA A 17 4.97 15.68 -15.73
N PHE A 18 5.66 16.74 -16.15
CA PHE A 18 5.26 18.13 -16.09
C PHE A 18 5.22 18.72 -17.49
N GLU A 19 4.34 19.65 -17.72
CA GLU A 19 4.22 20.37 -18.97
C GLU A 19 3.91 21.84 -18.70
N VAL A 20 4.60 22.73 -19.38
CA VAL A 20 4.34 24.17 -19.34
C VAL A 20 4.13 24.74 -20.75
N SER A 21 3.36 25.80 -20.84
CA SER A 21 3.33 26.66 -22.01
C SER A 21 4.24 27.87 -21.73
N PRO A 22 5.24 28.15 -22.57
CA PRO A 22 6.14 29.29 -22.41
C PRO A 22 5.40 30.62 -22.24
N ALA A 23 6.08 31.60 -21.68
CA ALA A 23 5.60 32.98 -21.66
C ALA A 23 5.52 33.56 -23.08
N PRO A 24 4.65 34.54 -23.35
CA PRO A 24 4.60 35.22 -24.64
C PRO A 24 5.99 35.75 -25.02
N GLY A 25 6.40 35.52 -26.25
CA GLY A 25 7.74 35.93 -26.75
C GLY A 25 8.88 34.99 -26.41
N SER A 26 8.64 33.91 -25.66
CA SER A 26 9.64 32.87 -25.35
C SER A 26 9.37 31.61 -26.16
N THR A 27 10.40 30.80 -26.38
CA THR A 27 10.33 29.50 -27.04
C THR A 27 10.33 28.34 -26.03
N ASP A 28 10.05 27.13 -26.49
CA ASP A 28 10.14 25.92 -25.65
C ASP A 28 11.56 25.72 -25.11
N ALA A 29 12.60 26.12 -25.88
CA ALA A 29 14.01 26.04 -25.49
C ALA A 29 14.38 26.94 -24.31
N ASP A 30 13.61 28.01 -24.08
CA ASP A 30 13.88 28.97 -22.98
C ASP A 30 13.31 28.44 -21.63
N VAL A 31 12.62 27.32 -21.64
CA VAL A 31 12.10 26.69 -20.40
C VAL A 31 13.21 25.89 -19.75
N VAL A 32 13.52 26.22 -18.51
CA VAL A 32 14.48 25.48 -17.66
C VAL A 32 13.74 24.89 -16.46
N TRP A 33 14.02 23.62 -16.18
CA TRP A 33 13.46 22.87 -15.06
C TRP A 33 14.51 22.64 -13.98
N SER A 34 14.08 22.69 -12.73
CA SER A 34 14.87 22.31 -11.59
C SER A 34 14.00 21.62 -10.52
N GLY A 35 14.61 20.73 -9.72
CA GLY A 35 13.93 20.03 -8.63
C GLY A 35 14.86 19.06 -7.93
N GLY A 36 14.34 18.39 -6.88
CA GLY A 36 15.11 17.41 -6.09
C GLY A 36 15.04 15.98 -6.61
N GLY A 37 14.48 15.75 -7.80
CA GLY A 37 14.31 14.41 -8.38
C GLY A 37 15.47 13.96 -9.26
N VAL A 38 15.31 12.83 -9.94
CA VAL A 38 16.28 12.28 -10.90
C VAL A 38 15.59 12.11 -12.26
N PRO A 39 16.01 12.87 -13.31
CA PRO A 39 17.01 13.95 -13.29
C PRO A 39 16.54 15.16 -12.47
N ALA A 40 17.52 15.91 -11.92
CA ALA A 40 17.25 17.10 -11.10
C ALA A 40 16.98 18.36 -11.95
N THR A 41 17.43 18.40 -13.20
CA THR A 41 17.29 19.52 -14.12
C THR A 41 16.87 19.05 -15.51
N GLY A 42 16.31 19.95 -16.29
CA GLY A 42 15.92 19.70 -17.66
C GLY A 42 15.63 21.00 -18.41
N ALA A 43 15.36 20.88 -19.71
CA ALA A 43 14.97 22.00 -20.57
C ALA A 43 13.79 21.60 -21.46
N GLY A 44 13.09 22.59 -22.01
CA GLY A 44 12.00 22.41 -22.93
C GLY A 44 10.63 22.35 -22.25
N ARG A 45 9.60 22.27 -23.06
CA ARG A 45 8.20 22.35 -22.65
C ARG A 45 7.78 21.22 -21.67
N ARG A 46 8.42 20.05 -21.77
CA ARG A 46 8.10 18.86 -20.97
C ARG A 46 9.30 18.40 -20.16
N PHE A 47 9.03 17.96 -18.95
CA PHE A 47 10.04 17.42 -18.05
C PHE A 47 9.47 16.21 -17.31
N THR A 48 10.27 15.16 -17.15
CA THR A 48 9.91 13.99 -16.37
C THR A 48 11.01 13.72 -15.37
N THR A 49 10.65 13.51 -14.13
CA THR A 49 11.57 13.19 -13.03
C THR A 49 10.92 12.18 -12.07
N SER A 50 11.72 11.55 -11.22
CA SER A 50 11.28 10.68 -10.14
C SER A 50 11.97 11.06 -8.84
N PHE A 51 11.34 10.71 -7.70
CA PHE A 51 11.86 10.97 -6.37
C PHE A 51 12.01 9.66 -5.63
N SER A 52 13.16 9.42 -5.01
CA SER A 52 13.43 8.20 -4.24
C SER A 52 13.08 8.33 -2.76
N VAL A 53 12.97 9.55 -2.23
CA VAL A 53 12.73 9.82 -0.81
C VAL A 53 11.32 10.32 -0.59
N GLY A 54 10.64 9.79 0.43
CA GLY A 54 9.31 10.23 0.84
C GLY A 54 9.29 11.68 1.34
N GLY A 55 8.12 12.32 1.28
CA GLY A 55 7.93 13.68 1.77
C GLY A 55 7.45 14.67 0.71
N SER A 56 7.55 15.96 1.05
CA SER A 56 7.13 17.07 0.18
C SER A 56 8.30 17.58 -0.66
N HIS A 57 8.11 17.58 -1.95
CA HIS A 57 9.07 18.04 -2.95
C HIS A 57 8.45 19.13 -3.82
N ALA A 58 9.27 19.75 -4.65
CA ALA A 58 8.81 20.68 -5.67
C ALA A 58 9.64 20.58 -6.94
N VAL A 59 8.99 20.73 -8.08
CA VAL A 59 9.60 20.93 -9.37
C VAL A 59 9.30 22.37 -9.82
N VAL A 60 10.29 23.07 -10.32
CA VAL A 60 10.19 24.47 -10.74
C VAL A 60 10.50 24.57 -12.22
N ALA A 61 9.63 25.27 -12.95
CA ALA A 61 9.87 25.68 -14.33
C ALA A 61 10.08 27.19 -14.38
N THR A 62 11.11 27.64 -15.08
CA THR A 62 11.43 29.05 -15.28
C THR A 62 11.53 29.36 -16.77
N CYS A 63 10.94 30.46 -17.23
CA CYS A 63 10.98 30.90 -18.62
C CYS A 63 10.71 32.40 -18.72
N GLY A 64 11.61 33.16 -19.33
CA GLY A 64 11.43 34.62 -19.58
C GLY A 64 11.08 35.41 -18.31
N GLY A 65 11.78 35.13 -17.19
CA GLY A 65 11.54 35.79 -15.89
C GLY A 65 10.27 35.28 -15.14
N SER A 66 9.46 34.45 -15.75
CA SER A 66 8.29 33.82 -15.09
C SER A 66 8.66 32.49 -14.47
N THR A 67 8.09 32.17 -13.31
CA THR A 67 8.34 30.90 -12.58
C THR A 67 7.04 30.25 -12.22
N ILE A 68 6.96 28.90 -12.37
CA ILE A 68 5.89 28.07 -11.85
C ILE A 68 6.50 26.99 -10.95
N ARG A 69 5.87 26.76 -9.80
CA ARG A 69 6.23 25.71 -8.86
C ARG A 69 5.16 24.65 -8.84
N PHE A 70 5.54 23.38 -8.99
CA PHE A 70 4.67 22.21 -8.91
C PHE A 70 4.99 21.48 -7.63
N PRO A 71 4.09 21.45 -6.64
CA PRO A 71 4.25 20.63 -5.44
C PRO A 71 4.11 19.15 -5.82
N VAL A 72 4.90 18.30 -5.19
CA VAL A 72 4.85 16.82 -5.32
C VAL A 72 4.95 16.22 -3.94
N THR A 73 4.01 15.33 -3.61
CA THR A 73 4.06 14.53 -2.38
C THR A 73 4.48 13.11 -2.74
N VAL A 74 5.56 12.64 -2.12
CA VAL A 74 6.06 11.27 -2.27
C VAL A 74 5.71 10.48 -1.04
N CYS A 75 5.09 9.30 -1.22
CA CYS A 75 4.75 8.39 -0.12
C CYS A 75 6.01 8.02 0.68
N PRO A 76 6.02 8.10 2.01
CA PRO A 76 7.17 7.72 2.86
C PRO A 76 7.28 6.20 3.02
N LEU A 77 7.27 5.46 1.91
CA LEU A 77 7.19 4.01 1.86
C LEU A 77 8.38 3.33 2.55
N ASP A 78 9.57 3.89 2.40
CA ASP A 78 10.79 3.31 3.01
C ASP A 78 10.72 3.32 4.54
N GLU A 79 10.22 4.42 5.13
CA GLU A 79 10.01 4.53 6.58
C GLU A 79 8.96 3.52 7.06
N TRP A 80 7.88 3.35 6.29
CA TRP A 80 6.84 2.38 6.62
C TRP A 80 7.34 0.94 6.54
N LEU A 81 8.20 0.62 5.57
CA LEU A 81 8.80 -0.71 5.45
C LEU A 81 9.76 -1.02 6.60
N VAL A 82 10.50 -0.03 7.10
CA VAL A 82 11.33 -0.21 8.30
C VAL A 82 10.46 -0.58 9.50
N ARG A 83 9.39 0.19 9.76
CA ARG A 83 8.46 -0.10 10.86
C ARG A 83 7.71 -1.43 10.67
N ALA A 84 7.33 -1.76 9.43
CA ALA A 84 6.73 -3.05 9.12
C ALA A 84 7.68 -4.20 9.41
N LYS A 85 8.97 -4.06 9.08
CA LYS A 85 9.99 -5.07 9.39
C LYS A 85 10.13 -5.29 10.90
N GLU A 86 10.11 -4.23 11.69
CA GLU A 86 10.13 -4.33 13.16
C GLU A 86 8.85 -5.02 13.67
N PHE A 87 7.69 -4.65 13.12
CA PHE A 87 6.40 -5.20 13.53
C PHE A 87 6.27 -6.69 13.18
N TYR A 88 6.59 -7.12 11.98
CA TYR A 88 6.47 -8.51 11.55
C TYR A 88 7.66 -9.38 12.01
N GLY A 89 8.83 -8.78 12.28
CA GLY A 89 10.04 -9.51 12.61
C GLY A 89 10.45 -10.49 11.52
N PRO A 90 10.92 -11.70 11.88
CA PRO A 90 11.34 -12.72 10.93
C PRO A 90 10.17 -13.47 10.25
N SER A 91 8.93 -13.23 10.68
CA SER A 91 7.76 -13.96 10.16
C SER A 91 7.41 -13.61 8.70
N ILE A 92 7.96 -12.53 8.14
CA ILE A 92 7.80 -12.12 6.75
C ILE A 92 9.15 -11.85 6.09
N ASP A 93 9.34 -12.34 4.88
CA ASP A 93 10.49 -11.98 4.04
C ASP A 93 10.14 -10.79 3.14
N LEU A 94 10.47 -9.58 3.61
CA LEU A 94 10.23 -8.34 2.87
C LEU A 94 11.12 -8.21 1.63
N SER A 95 12.23 -8.96 1.50
CA SER A 95 13.12 -8.88 0.34
C SER A 95 12.44 -9.36 -0.95
N THR A 96 11.44 -10.21 -0.83
CA THR A 96 10.67 -10.73 -1.96
C THR A 96 9.48 -9.84 -2.34
N VAL A 97 9.15 -8.84 -1.51
CA VAL A 97 7.97 -8.00 -1.71
C VAL A 97 8.22 -6.95 -2.80
N LYS A 98 7.31 -6.89 -3.77
CA LYS A 98 7.31 -5.87 -4.81
C LYS A 98 6.14 -4.93 -4.62
N ILE A 99 6.43 -3.64 -4.51
CA ILE A 99 5.40 -2.60 -4.30
C ILE A 99 5.39 -1.64 -5.48
N GLY A 100 4.20 -1.26 -5.92
CA GLY A 100 4.03 -0.29 -6.99
C GLY A 100 2.59 0.19 -7.09
N THR A 101 2.28 0.96 -8.14
CA THR A 101 0.91 1.41 -8.39
C THR A 101 0.34 0.81 -9.66
N SER A 102 -0.99 0.71 -9.72
CA SER A 102 -1.71 0.35 -10.94
C SER A 102 -3.01 1.15 -11.08
N LYS A 103 -3.39 1.45 -12.32
CA LYS A 103 -4.71 2.03 -12.63
C LYS A 103 -5.83 1.00 -12.51
N ALA A 104 -5.50 -0.28 -12.64
CA ALA A 104 -6.45 -1.39 -12.64
C ALA A 104 -6.92 -1.78 -11.23
N VAL A 105 -6.28 -1.27 -10.15
CA VAL A 105 -6.76 -1.49 -8.78
C VAL A 105 -8.15 -0.88 -8.62
N LEU A 106 -9.13 -1.72 -8.29
CA LEU A 106 -10.50 -1.30 -8.06
C LEU A 106 -10.65 -0.63 -6.68
N GLY A 107 -11.68 0.20 -6.53
CA GLY A 107 -11.96 0.89 -5.27
C GLY A 107 -11.62 2.38 -5.29
N GLY A 108 -11.67 3.02 -4.12
CA GLY A 108 -11.39 4.43 -3.91
C GLY A 108 -9.90 4.78 -3.85
N PRO A 109 -9.57 6.06 -3.60
CA PRO A 109 -8.20 6.48 -3.28
C PRO A 109 -7.62 5.68 -2.11
N GLY A 110 -6.32 5.45 -2.13
CA GLY A 110 -5.60 4.73 -1.08
C GLY A 110 -5.86 3.23 -0.98
N THR A 111 -6.71 2.66 -1.87
CA THR A 111 -6.91 1.20 -1.91
C THR A 111 -5.69 0.48 -2.47
N ALA A 112 -5.53 -0.76 -2.08
CA ALA A 112 -4.50 -1.64 -2.59
C ALA A 112 -5.06 -3.02 -2.93
N TRP A 113 -4.23 -3.83 -3.54
CA TRP A 113 -4.49 -5.22 -3.82
C TRP A 113 -3.17 -6.01 -3.78
N THR A 114 -3.20 -7.15 -3.12
CA THR A 114 -2.03 -8.03 -2.98
C THR A 114 -2.25 -9.34 -3.68
N CYS A 115 -1.24 -9.78 -4.41
CA CYS A 115 -1.19 -11.10 -4.99
C CYS A 115 0.19 -11.72 -4.78
N ASN A 116 0.26 -12.79 -3.99
CA ASN A 116 1.50 -13.39 -3.52
C ASN A 116 2.37 -12.36 -2.79
N THR A 117 3.52 -11.98 -3.37
CA THR A 117 4.45 -10.98 -2.81
C THR A 117 4.38 -9.64 -3.54
N VAL A 118 3.36 -9.42 -4.37
CA VAL A 118 3.21 -8.19 -5.16
C VAL A 118 2.04 -7.37 -4.63
N ILE A 119 2.34 -6.17 -4.11
CA ILE A 119 1.36 -5.18 -3.65
C ILE A 119 1.20 -4.11 -4.72
N ARG A 120 -0.03 -3.83 -5.12
CA ARG A 120 -0.37 -2.75 -6.04
C ARG A 120 -1.34 -1.79 -5.37
N PHE A 121 -0.88 -0.57 -5.12
CA PHE A 121 -1.75 0.52 -4.72
C PHE A 121 -2.47 1.11 -5.93
N LYS A 122 -3.67 1.60 -5.72
CA LYS A 122 -4.33 2.45 -6.71
C LYS A 122 -3.44 3.67 -6.96
N ARG A 123 -3.21 3.97 -8.25
CA ARG A 123 -2.32 5.08 -8.63
C ARG A 123 -2.86 6.41 -8.09
N PRO A 124 -2.14 7.08 -7.19
CA PRO A 124 -2.59 8.34 -6.63
C PRO A 124 -2.50 9.46 -7.69
N LYS A 125 -3.39 10.43 -7.58
CA LYS A 125 -3.36 11.67 -8.37
C LYS A 125 -2.98 12.86 -7.51
N ARG A 126 -3.47 12.90 -6.27
CA ARG A 126 -3.28 13.97 -5.29
C ARG A 126 -2.71 13.40 -4.00
N ALA A 127 -2.26 14.26 -3.10
CA ALA A 127 -1.69 13.86 -1.81
C ALA A 127 -2.68 13.04 -0.95
N GLU A 128 -3.97 13.41 -0.97
CA GLU A 128 -5.02 12.70 -0.25
C GLU A 128 -5.34 11.30 -0.80
N ASP A 129 -4.92 11.02 -2.04
CA ASP A 129 -5.08 9.70 -2.67
C ASP A 129 -3.98 8.70 -2.24
N LEU A 130 -2.92 9.18 -1.57
CA LEU A 130 -1.84 8.30 -1.11
C LEU A 130 -2.38 7.25 -0.15
N PRO A 131 -1.82 6.02 -0.19
CA PRO A 131 -2.17 5.00 0.79
C PRO A 131 -1.81 5.47 2.21
N ARG A 132 -2.45 4.87 3.19
CA ARG A 132 -2.05 5.00 4.59
C ARG A 132 -1.08 3.88 4.95
N GLU A 133 -0.25 4.09 5.96
CA GLU A 133 0.63 3.05 6.47
C GLU A 133 -0.15 1.81 6.91
N SER A 134 -1.29 1.98 7.56
CA SER A 134 -2.16 0.86 7.94
C SER A 134 -2.65 0.04 6.75
N THR A 135 -2.81 0.65 5.56
CA THR A 135 -3.09 -0.09 4.32
C THR A 135 -1.90 -0.96 3.92
N LEU A 136 -0.67 -0.44 3.99
CA LEU A 136 0.52 -1.26 3.73
C LEU A 136 0.61 -2.45 4.69
N ILE A 137 0.37 -2.24 5.99
CA ILE A 137 0.38 -3.31 6.98
C ILE A 137 -0.67 -4.38 6.66
N HIS A 138 -1.87 -3.97 6.25
CA HIS A 138 -2.93 -4.88 5.80
C HIS A 138 -2.48 -5.74 4.61
N GLU A 139 -1.91 -5.10 3.58
CA GLU A 139 -1.44 -5.82 2.38
C GLU A 139 -0.23 -6.72 2.68
N LEU A 140 0.64 -6.31 3.60
CA LEU A 140 1.74 -7.16 4.07
C LEU A 140 1.24 -8.37 4.87
N ALA A 141 0.09 -8.29 5.55
CA ALA A 141 -0.53 -9.46 6.16
C ALA A 141 -0.90 -10.51 5.10
N HIS A 142 -1.41 -10.09 3.95
CA HIS A 142 -1.65 -11.01 2.83
C HIS A 142 -0.36 -11.62 2.25
N VAL A 143 0.73 -10.83 2.16
CA VAL A 143 2.04 -11.39 1.80
C VAL A 143 2.50 -12.45 2.80
N TRP A 144 2.37 -12.15 4.09
CA TRP A 144 2.70 -13.07 5.17
C TRP A 144 1.86 -14.37 5.12
N GLU A 145 0.54 -14.28 4.87
CA GLU A 145 -0.33 -15.42 4.63
C GLU A 145 0.17 -16.28 3.46
N HIS A 146 0.55 -15.65 2.35
CA HIS A 146 1.12 -16.35 1.19
C HIS A 146 2.42 -17.06 1.53
N GLN A 147 3.35 -16.38 2.18
CA GLN A 147 4.66 -16.95 2.57
C GLN A 147 4.49 -18.09 3.58
N SER A 148 3.45 -18.05 4.42
CA SER A 148 3.07 -19.13 5.33
C SER A 148 2.30 -20.30 4.67
N GLY A 149 2.20 -20.32 3.34
CA GLY A 149 1.58 -21.39 2.54
C GLY A 149 0.05 -21.36 2.51
N GLN A 150 -0.58 -20.24 2.89
CA GLN A 150 -2.03 -20.10 2.80
C GLN A 150 -2.45 -19.68 1.38
N ALA A 151 -3.49 -20.33 0.82
CA ALA A 151 -4.05 -19.95 -0.48
C ALA A 151 -4.71 -18.56 -0.40
N GLN A 152 -4.42 -17.67 -1.35
CA GLN A 152 -4.93 -16.30 -1.37
C GLN A 152 -6.05 -16.08 -2.39
N LEU A 153 -5.82 -16.42 -3.65
CA LEU A 153 -6.73 -16.03 -4.73
C LEU A 153 -8.08 -16.74 -4.68
N VAL A 154 -8.10 -18.02 -4.36
CA VAL A 154 -9.36 -18.77 -4.27
C VAL A 154 -10.19 -18.24 -3.11
N SER A 155 -9.58 -18.00 -1.95
CA SER A 155 -10.29 -17.47 -0.78
C SER A 155 -10.73 -16.03 -0.99
N GLY A 156 -9.88 -15.15 -1.51
CA GLY A 156 -10.22 -13.76 -1.79
C GLY A 156 -11.35 -13.60 -2.80
N PHE A 157 -11.41 -14.44 -3.83
CA PHE A 157 -12.53 -14.46 -4.77
C PHE A 157 -13.85 -14.86 -4.09
N LEU A 158 -13.84 -15.88 -3.23
CA LEU A 158 -15.02 -16.30 -2.47
C LEU A 158 -15.48 -15.23 -1.47
N GLU A 159 -14.54 -14.50 -0.86
CA GLU A 159 -14.85 -13.39 0.05
C GLU A 159 -15.47 -12.20 -0.69
N GLN A 160 -15.03 -11.87 -1.91
CA GLN A 160 -15.66 -10.86 -2.75
C GLN A 160 -17.09 -11.24 -3.15
N ILE A 161 -17.34 -12.51 -3.44
CA ILE A 161 -18.71 -13.02 -3.64
C ILE A 161 -19.53 -12.86 -2.36
N GLY A 162 -18.96 -13.14 -1.18
CA GLY A 162 -19.63 -12.96 0.11
C GLY A 162 -20.12 -11.53 0.36
N ARG A 163 -19.40 -10.52 -0.14
CA ARG A 163 -19.81 -9.10 -0.12
C ARG A 163 -21.12 -8.86 -0.86
N LEU A 164 -21.34 -9.54 -1.98
CA LEU A 164 -22.58 -9.40 -2.75
C LEU A 164 -23.79 -9.90 -1.94
N PHE A 165 -23.56 -10.75 -0.94
CA PHE A 165 -24.57 -11.25 -0.01
C PHE A 165 -24.59 -10.53 1.35
N GLY A 166 -23.98 -9.32 1.42
CA GLY A 166 -24.02 -8.45 2.60
C GLY A 166 -23.07 -8.87 3.74
N ARG A 167 -22.13 -9.79 3.51
CA ARG A 167 -21.09 -10.12 4.50
C ARG A 167 -19.95 -9.14 4.41
N ASP A 168 -19.54 -8.57 5.55
CA ASP A 168 -18.29 -7.78 5.65
C ASP A 168 -17.11 -8.74 5.86
N PRO A 169 -16.23 -8.96 4.86
CA PRO A 169 -15.12 -9.90 4.98
C PRO A 169 -14.07 -9.46 6.02
N TYR A 170 -14.06 -8.17 6.37
CA TYR A 170 -13.19 -7.60 7.41
C TYR A 170 -13.75 -7.76 8.82
N ASP A 171 -14.99 -8.30 8.95
CA ASP A 171 -15.61 -8.48 10.25
C ASP A 171 -15.10 -9.75 10.93
N PHE A 172 -14.32 -9.56 11.98
CA PHE A 172 -13.83 -10.62 12.85
C PHE A 172 -14.67 -10.78 14.14
N GLY A 173 -15.84 -10.13 14.21
CA GLY A 173 -16.73 -10.21 15.38
C GLY A 173 -16.29 -9.38 16.60
N GLY A 174 -15.32 -8.47 16.40
CA GLY A 174 -14.80 -7.59 17.47
C GLY A 174 -14.20 -8.37 18.65
N PRO A 175 -14.22 -7.81 19.89
CA PRO A 175 -13.63 -8.47 21.04
C PRO A 175 -14.22 -9.86 21.37
N ALA A 176 -15.51 -10.08 21.09
CA ALA A 176 -16.14 -11.36 21.33
C ALA A 176 -15.65 -12.45 20.36
N GLY A 177 -15.53 -12.08 19.06
CA GLY A 177 -14.98 -12.98 18.05
C GLY A 177 -13.54 -13.38 18.33
N LEU A 178 -12.68 -12.42 18.72
CA LEU A 178 -11.29 -12.69 19.08
C LEU A 178 -11.17 -13.61 20.29
N ARG A 179 -11.98 -13.36 21.33
CA ARG A 179 -11.96 -14.16 22.56
C ARG A 179 -12.35 -15.62 22.31
N SER A 180 -13.29 -15.87 21.39
CA SER A 180 -13.74 -17.21 21.04
C SER A 180 -12.78 -17.96 20.13
N ALA A 181 -11.94 -17.25 19.39
CA ALA A 181 -11.01 -17.84 18.44
C ALA A 181 -9.77 -18.43 19.14
N ARG A 182 -9.36 -19.61 18.70
CA ARG A 182 -8.13 -20.28 19.16
C ARG A 182 -6.94 -19.89 18.32
N THR A 183 -7.12 -19.64 17.03
CA THR A 183 -6.06 -19.29 16.09
C THR A 183 -6.52 -18.22 15.13
N LEU A 184 -5.57 -17.42 14.58
CA LEU A 184 -5.84 -16.41 13.58
C LEU A 184 -6.48 -17.02 12.30
N ARG A 185 -6.12 -18.25 11.94
CA ARG A 185 -6.62 -18.96 10.75
C ARG A 185 -8.12 -19.30 10.78
N GLN A 186 -8.81 -19.10 11.90
CA GLN A 186 -10.27 -19.28 12.00
C GLN A 186 -11.05 -18.12 11.35
N PHE A 187 -10.40 -17.02 11.06
CA PHE A 187 -11.00 -15.88 10.38
C PHE A 187 -10.80 -15.94 8.86
N THR A 188 -11.63 -15.21 8.13
CA THR A 188 -11.42 -14.95 6.69
C THR A 188 -10.05 -14.32 6.45
N LYS A 189 -9.55 -14.34 5.23
CA LYS A 189 -8.24 -13.71 4.91
C LYS A 189 -8.25 -12.22 5.20
N GLU A 190 -9.30 -11.53 4.77
CA GLU A 190 -9.48 -10.12 5.08
C GLU A 190 -9.64 -9.87 6.58
N GLY A 191 -10.32 -10.79 7.29
CA GLY A 191 -10.43 -10.74 8.75
C GLY A 191 -9.10 -10.93 9.46
N GLN A 192 -8.23 -11.84 8.98
CA GLN A 192 -6.87 -12.03 9.49
C GLN A 192 -6.03 -10.77 9.29
N ALA A 193 -6.00 -10.23 8.05
CA ALA A 193 -5.29 -9.00 7.73
C ALA A 193 -5.84 -7.80 8.54
N GLN A 194 -7.15 -7.74 8.76
CA GLN A 194 -7.75 -6.70 9.59
C GLN A 194 -7.32 -6.81 11.06
N ILE A 195 -7.28 -8.01 11.65
CA ILE A 195 -6.82 -8.25 13.03
C ILE A 195 -5.37 -7.77 13.19
N VAL A 196 -4.49 -8.11 12.25
CA VAL A 196 -3.10 -7.65 12.22
C VAL A 196 -3.02 -6.12 12.13
N THR A 197 -3.86 -5.52 11.27
CA THR A 197 -3.94 -4.07 11.11
C THR A 197 -4.43 -3.36 12.37
N GLU A 198 -5.41 -3.92 13.07
CA GLU A 198 -5.91 -3.34 14.32
C GLU A 198 -4.85 -3.40 15.44
N LEU A 199 -4.09 -4.51 15.52
CA LEU A 199 -2.96 -4.56 16.45
C LEU A 199 -1.93 -3.47 16.12
N TRP A 200 -1.54 -3.32 14.84
CA TRP A 200 -0.65 -2.24 14.41
C TRP A 200 -1.18 -0.86 14.81
N ARG A 201 -2.44 -0.58 14.51
CA ARG A 201 -3.08 0.71 14.84
C ARG A 201 -3.05 0.99 16.32
N SER A 202 -3.34 -0.01 17.17
CA SER A 202 -3.31 0.15 18.62
C SER A 202 -1.91 0.46 19.15
N LEU A 203 -0.87 -0.14 18.58
CA LEU A 203 0.53 0.10 18.94
C LEU A 203 1.04 1.46 18.44
N ASN A 204 0.40 2.04 17.43
CA ASN A 204 0.76 3.34 16.83
C ASN A 204 -0.22 4.47 17.20
N GLY A 205 -0.83 4.38 18.38
CA GLY A 205 -1.56 5.48 19.02
C GLY A 205 -3.03 5.60 18.64
N SER A 206 -3.61 4.67 17.88
CA SER A 206 -5.06 4.63 17.70
C SER A 206 -5.74 4.20 18.99
N THR A 207 -6.85 4.85 19.33
CA THR A 207 -7.61 4.57 20.55
C THR A 207 -8.74 3.57 20.35
N ALA A 208 -9.14 3.34 19.10
CA ALA A 208 -10.24 2.44 18.73
C ALA A 208 -9.97 1.74 17.39
N ASP A 209 -10.64 0.62 17.18
CA ASP A 209 -10.63 -0.11 15.93
C ASP A 209 -11.41 0.62 14.81
N ARG A 210 -11.46 0.00 13.61
CA ARG A 210 -12.19 0.59 12.47
C ARG A 210 -13.70 0.74 12.69
N LYS A 211 -14.29 -0.04 13.62
CA LYS A 211 -15.71 0.04 13.99
C LYS A 211 -15.97 0.99 15.16
N GLY A 212 -14.93 1.66 15.68
CA GLY A 212 -15.03 2.58 16.80
C GLY A 212 -15.02 1.90 18.16
N ILE A 213 -14.73 0.59 18.25
CA ILE A 213 -14.63 -0.12 19.53
C ILE A 213 -13.29 0.26 20.19
N PRO A 214 -13.31 0.80 21.41
CA PRO A 214 -12.08 1.23 22.09
C PRO A 214 -11.14 0.06 22.36
N PHE A 215 -9.84 0.23 22.11
CA PHE A 215 -8.81 -0.77 22.45
C PHE A 215 -8.65 -0.95 23.97
N SER A 216 -9.16 0.00 24.78
CA SER A 216 -9.27 -0.14 26.24
C SER A 216 -10.37 -1.11 26.70
N THR A 217 -11.19 -1.64 25.77
CA THR A 217 -12.16 -2.69 26.09
C THR A 217 -11.45 -3.90 26.72
N PRO A 218 -11.91 -4.40 27.89
CA PRO A 218 -11.22 -5.46 28.62
C PRO A 218 -10.91 -6.69 27.76
N GLY A 219 -9.65 -7.09 27.73
CA GLY A 219 -9.14 -8.23 26.96
C GLY A 219 -8.93 -8.00 25.48
N TYR A 220 -9.42 -6.90 24.88
CA TYR A 220 -9.37 -6.70 23.42
C TYR A 220 -7.94 -6.70 22.88
N LEU A 221 -7.09 -5.84 23.42
CA LEU A 221 -5.69 -5.76 22.99
C LEU A 221 -4.90 -7.04 23.29
N GLN A 222 -5.22 -7.70 24.40
CA GLN A 222 -4.59 -8.97 24.78
C GLN A 222 -4.93 -10.07 23.77
N ASP A 223 -6.20 -10.17 23.35
CA ASP A 223 -6.64 -11.15 22.37
C ASP A 223 -6.05 -10.88 20.97
N LEU A 224 -5.95 -9.60 20.55
CA LEU A 224 -5.25 -9.22 19.31
C LEU A 224 -3.80 -9.71 19.32
N ARG A 225 -3.06 -9.40 20.39
CA ARG A 225 -1.65 -9.81 20.56
C ARG A 225 -1.52 -11.33 20.55
N ARG A 226 -2.31 -12.03 21.35
CA ARG A 226 -2.27 -13.49 21.43
C ARG A 226 -2.39 -14.13 20.06
N LEU A 227 -3.40 -13.77 19.27
CA LEU A 227 -3.65 -14.38 17.96
C LEU A 227 -2.55 -14.06 16.95
N VAL A 228 -2.05 -12.83 16.93
CA VAL A 228 -1.00 -12.41 16.00
C VAL A 228 0.35 -13.04 16.38
N ASP A 229 0.72 -13.05 17.68
CA ASP A 229 1.99 -13.60 18.13
C ASP A 229 2.04 -15.13 17.96
N GLU A 230 0.95 -15.85 18.29
CA GLU A 230 0.85 -17.30 18.03
C GLU A 230 1.00 -17.61 16.53
N ALA A 231 0.42 -16.80 15.66
CA ALA A 231 0.51 -16.97 14.22
C ALA A 231 1.94 -16.71 13.69
N ARG A 232 2.67 -15.75 14.27
CA ARG A 232 4.07 -15.47 13.92
C ARG A 232 5.00 -16.61 14.28
N ILE A 233 4.84 -17.20 15.47
CA ILE A 233 5.62 -18.36 15.92
C ILE A 233 5.35 -19.58 15.04
N GLY A 234 4.10 -19.79 14.62
CA GLY A 234 3.70 -20.90 13.76
C GLY A 234 4.25 -20.85 12.33
N VAL A 235 4.74 -19.69 11.86
CA VAL A 235 5.34 -19.54 10.53
C VAL A 235 6.76 -20.14 10.47
N GLU A 236 7.50 -20.14 11.56
CA GLU A 236 8.83 -20.75 11.62
C GLU A 236 8.80 -22.28 11.35
N ALA A 237 7.65 -22.92 11.56
CA ALA A 237 7.43 -24.34 11.31
C ALA A 237 6.79 -24.67 9.94
N GLY A 238 6.61 -23.69 9.07
CA GLY A 238 5.97 -23.66 7.75
C GLY A 238 5.16 -24.90 7.34
N PRO A 239 3.84 -24.81 7.13
CA PRO A 239 3.09 -25.93 6.58
C PRO A 239 3.49 -26.19 5.11
N PRO A 240 3.42 -27.43 4.64
CA PRO A 240 3.70 -27.77 3.25
C PRO A 240 2.75 -27.01 2.34
N ARG A 241 3.28 -26.52 1.20
CA ARG A 241 2.48 -25.84 0.15
C ARG A 241 1.33 -26.76 -0.27
N THR A 242 0.11 -26.26 -0.19
CA THR A 242 -1.07 -26.98 -0.64
C THR A 242 -1.23 -26.87 -2.16
N LEU A 243 -1.97 -27.78 -2.80
CA LEU A 243 -2.36 -27.66 -4.22
C LEU A 243 -3.06 -26.33 -4.50
N ALA A 244 -3.89 -25.83 -3.56
CA ALA A 244 -4.54 -24.53 -3.67
C ALA A 244 -3.53 -23.38 -3.74
N SER A 245 -2.48 -23.37 -2.90
CA SER A 245 -1.43 -22.34 -2.96
C SER A 245 -0.60 -22.40 -4.23
N THR A 246 -0.47 -23.57 -4.86
CA THR A 246 0.20 -23.74 -6.15
C THR A 246 -0.64 -23.20 -7.30
N LEU A 247 -1.95 -23.44 -7.29
CA LEU A 247 -2.89 -22.86 -8.26
C LEU A 247 -2.95 -21.34 -8.13
N ASP A 248 -3.03 -20.81 -6.90
CA ASP A 248 -2.96 -19.38 -6.62
C ASP A 248 -1.70 -18.74 -7.24
N SER A 249 -0.55 -19.41 -7.11
CA SER A 249 0.70 -18.91 -7.67
C SER A 249 0.71 -18.86 -9.21
N ALA A 250 -0.01 -19.75 -9.87
CA ALA A 250 -0.14 -19.77 -11.32
C ALA A 250 -1.09 -18.67 -11.82
N VAL A 251 -2.26 -18.54 -11.19
CA VAL A 251 -3.24 -17.50 -11.52
C VAL A 251 -2.67 -16.10 -11.20
N ALA A 252 -1.95 -15.96 -10.10
CA ALA A 252 -1.30 -14.72 -9.71
C ALA A 252 -0.32 -14.19 -10.75
N ARG A 253 0.43 -15.06 -11.45
CA ARG A 253 1.34 -14.63 -12.52
C ARG A 253 0.57 -13.99 -13.68
N VAL A 254 -0.58 -14.55 -14.06
CA VAL A 254 -1.43 -14.01 -15.12
C VAL A 254 -2.02 -12.66 -14.68
N VAL A 255 -2.56 -12.59 -13.47
CA VAL A 255 -3.17 -11.36 -12.96
C VAL A 255 -2.16 -10.24 -12.81
N ASN A 256 -0.96 -10.51 -12.28
CA ASN A 256 0.11 -9.51 -12.18
C ASN A 256 0.62 -9.04 -13.54
N ALA A 257 0.61 -9.89 -14.57
CA ALA A 257 0.95 -9.50 -15.94
C ALA A 257 -0.10 -8.55 -16.56
N VAL A 258 -1.37 -8.70 -16.16
CA VAL A 258 -2.47 -7.84 -16.65
C VAL A 258 -2.52 -6.51 -15.89
N LEU A 259 -2.21 -6.51 -14.58
CA LEU A 259 -2.26 -5.32 -13.73
C LEU A 259 -0.96 -4.51 -13.71
N GLY A 260 0.16 -5.09 -14.13
CA GLY A 260 1.47 -4.42 -14.22
C GLY A 260 1.57 -3.54 -15.42
#